data_3533e0dd2f1a495652e1529caec6e1c9
#
_entry.id   3533e0dd2f1a495652e1529caec6e1c9
#
_cell.length_a   1.000
_cell.length_b   1.000
_cell.length_c   1.000
_cell.angle_alpha   90.00
_cell.angle_beta   90.00
_cell.angle_gamma   90.00
#
_symmetry.space_group_name_H-M   'P 1'
#
loop_
_entity.id
_entity.type
_entity.pdbx_description
1 polymer ?
#
loop_
_entity_poly.entity_id
_entity_poly.type
_entity_poly.pdbx_seq_one_letter_code
_entity_poly.pdbx_strand_id
1 'polypeptide(L)'
;MNLSKFYIDGDWVDPIEPNSIPVINPASEESIGNVSIGSKEDVDKAVQAARNAFQSFSKTLVSERVELLTEIRNIYKKRFDDIATAIQTEMGAPNSLARGSQATVGLSHLKTAIRVLENHKFEFKHGSYIVRHEPIGVCGLITPWNWPINQVVSKLAPCLASGCTAVLKPSEIAPLSSMVIAEIFHEAGVPKGVFNLVNGLGPVVGEAMSNHVGIDMMSFTGSTKGGIAVAKASANSVKRVCQELGGKSPNIILDDENFKISVSDGVKSCMSNTGQSCNAPTRMLVPKKRYDEALEIATEANNKIVTGDPGSDKTDIGPLVSETQYIKVQKLIQSGLDNGANLISGGLGKPQGLETGYYVKPTIFGGVSNDMEIAREEIFGPVLCIITYNDFEDAIDIANDTEYGLAAYVSGADPNELMKYARELNAGQIHLNYGSAGSDAPFGGYKQSGNGREKAEWGLEEYLEVKAIMGK
;
A
#
# COMPACT_ATOMS: atom_id res chain seq x y z
N MET A 1 10.36 2.14 22.32
CA MET A 1 10.69 1.49 21.02
C MET A 1 12.17 1.19 20.96
N ASN A 2 12.55 -0.06 20.72
CA ASN A 2 13.96 -0.47 20.63
C ASN A 2 14.30 -0.85 19.18
N LEU A 3 14.85 0.08 18.42
CA LEU A 3 15.19 -0.09 17.00
C LEU A 3 16.39 -1.03 16.76
N SER A 4 17.16 -1.34 17.80
CA SER A 4 18.34 -2.20 17.68
C SER A 4 18.03 -3.70 17.73
N LYS A 5 16.77 -4.09 17.96
CA LYS A 5 16.36 -5.49 18.13
C LYS A 5 15.30 -5.91 17.10
N PHE A 6 15.26 -7.21 16.83
CA PHE A 6 14.14 -7.85 16.13
C PHE A 6 13.16 -8.43 17.14
N TYR A 7 11.92 -8.70 16.68
CA TYR A 7 10.93 -9.42 17.46
C TYR A 7 10.80 -10.86 16.91
N ILE A 8 11.37 -11.82 17.62
CA ILE A 8 11.40 -13.23 17.19
C ILE A 8 11.01 -14.12 18.37
N ASP A 9 10.12 -15.08 18.13
CA ASP A 9 9.66 -16.08 19.12
C ASP A 9 9.11 -15.46 20.41
N GLY A 10 8.42 -14.33 20.27
CA GLY A 10 7.80 -13.61 21.39
C GLY A 10 8.77 -12.78 22.23
N ASP A 11 10.02 -12.64 21.83
CA ASP A 11 11.05 -11.89 22.56
C ASP A 11 11.76 -10.87 21.66
N TRP A 12 12.33 -9.84 22.28
CA TRP A 12 13.18 -8.84 21.62
C TRP A 12 14.61 -9.34 21.60
N VAL A 13 15.11 -9.72 20.42
CA VAL A 13 16.42 -10.34 20.23
C VAL A 13 17.40 -9.40 19.51
N ASP A 14 18.68 -9.51 19.84
CA ASP A 14 19.74 -8.81 19.11
C ASP A 14 19.95 -9.49 17.74
N PRO A 15 20.30 -8.70 16.68
CA PRO A 15 20.69 -9.28 15.40
C PRO A 15 21.94 -10.14 15.55
N ILE A 16 22.08 -11.17 14.71
CA ILE A 16 23.28 -12.03 14.70
C ILE A 16 24.50 -11.21 14.29
N GLU A 17 24.32 -10.34 13.28
CA GLU A 17 25.36 -9.37 12.87
C GLU A 17 24.91 -7.97 13.29
N PRO A 18 25.74 -7.21 14.00
CA PRO A 18 25.37 -5.89 14.54
C PRO A 18 25.44 -4.78 13.48
N ASN A 19 24.68 -4.94 12.39
CA ASN A 19 24.57 -3.94 11.33
C ASN A 19 23.33 -3.06 11.52
N SER A 20 23.43 -1.78 11.20
CA SER A 20 22.30 -0.85 11.28
C SER A 20 22.40 0.25 10.23
N ILE A 21 21.25 0.87 9.94
CA ILE A 21 21.12 2.02 9.05
C ILE A 21 20.36 3.14 9.75
N PRO A 22 20.62 4.42 9.40
CA PRO A 22 19.84 5.53 9.95
C PRO A 22 18.41 5.52 9.41
N VAL A 23 17.45 5.85 10.27
CA VAL A 23 16.09 6.22 9.89
C VAL A 23 16.05 7.73 9.80
N ILE A 24 15.65 8.27 8.67
CA ILE A 24 15.69 9.70 8.39
C ILE A 24 14.27 10.29 8.51
N ASN A 25 14.18 11.42 9.20
CA ASN A 25 12.98 12.25 9.15
C ASN A 25 12.98 13.04 7.82
N PRO A 26 12.05 12.79 6.90
CA PRO A 26 12.10 13.41 5.57
C PRO A 26 11.79 14.91 5.57
N ALA A 27 11.26 15.46 6.67
CA ALA A 27 10.99 16.89 6.79
C ALA A 27 12.22 17.70 7.24
N SER A 28 13.14 17.09 8.01
CA SER A 28 14.36 17.73 8.52
C SER A 28 15.64 17.20 7.89
N GLU A 29 15.59 16.07 7.17
CA GLU A 29 16.76 15.32 6.65
C GLU A 29 17.67 14.79 7.77
N GLU A 30 17.25 14.84 9.03
CA GLU A 30 18.01 14.39 10.19
C GLU A 30 17.72 12.92 10.53
N SER A 31 18.73 12.24 11.06
CA SER A 31 18.55 10.90 11.59
C SER A 31 17.80 10.94 12.94
N ILE A 32 16.72 10.15 13.02
CA ILE A 32 15.91 9.97 14.23
C ILE A 32 16.29 8.72 15.03
N GLY A 33 17.30 7.99 14.57
CA GLY A 33 17.82 6.77 15.19
C GLY A 33 18.36 5.80 14.16
N ASN A 34 18.90 4.69 14.63
CA ASN A 34 19.39 3.61 13.77
C ASN A 34 18.55 2.37 13.97
N VAL A 35 18.09 1.77 12.87
CA VAL A 35 17.40 0.47 12.87
C VAL A 35 18.38 -0.64 12.50
N SER A 36 18.37 -1.73 13.26
CA SER A 36 19.15 -2.92 12.92
C SER A 36 18.67 -3.54 11.62
N ILE A 37 19.59 -4.02 10.80
CA ILE A 37 19.32 -4.75 9.58
C ILE A 37 19.76 -6.21 9.73
N GLY A 38 18.85 -7.13 9.42
CA GLY A 38 19.05 -8.57 9.59
C GLY A 38 19.83 -9.22 8.46
N SER A 39 20.31 -10.40 8.78
CA SER A 39 20.98 -11.35 7.90
C SER A 39 20.02 -12.47 7.47
N LYS A 40 20.53 -13.39 6.64
CA LYS A 40 19.83 -14.63 6.28
C LYS A 40 19.57 -15.51 7.52
N GLU A 41 20.52 -15.56 8.43
CA GLU A 41 20.47 -16.35 9.66
C GLU A 41 19.40 -15.81 10.63
N ASP A 42 19.15 -14.50 10.66
CA ASP A 42 18.03 -13.92 11.41
C ASP A 42 16.67 -14.33 10.80
N VAL A 43 16.59 -14.39 9.47
CA VAL A 43 15.41 -14.92 8.76
C VAL A 43 15.20 -16.39 9.11
N ASP A 44 16.26 -17.21 9.08
CA ASP A 44 16.18 -18.64 9.41
C ASP A 44 15.63 -18.84 10.84
N LYS A 45 16.08 -18.05 11.83
CA LYS A 45 15.54 -18.09 13.21
C LYS A 45 14.05 -17.71 13.26
N ALA A 46 13.67 -16.64 12.59
CA ALA A 46 12.28 -16.16 12.57
C ALA A 46 11.35 -17.19 11.91
N VAL A 47 11.78 -17.79 10.80
CA VAL A 47 11.00 -18.83 10.10
C VAL A 47 10.91 -20.10 10.95
N GLN A 48 11.98 -20.50 11.64
CA GLN A 48 11.93 -21.67 12.54
C GLN A 48 10.94 -21.44 13.69
N ALA A 49 10.93 -20.25 14.30
CA ALA A 49 9.97 -19.86 15.33
C ALA A 49 8.52 -19.94 14.79
N ALA A 50 8.29 -19.38 13.59
CA ALA A 50 6.99 -19.41 12.93
C ALA A 50 6.52 -20.84 12.64
N ARG A 51 7.41 -21.73 12.16
CA ARG A 51 7.12 -23.15 11.91
C ARG A 51 6.74 -23.91 13.17
N ASN A 52 7.46 -23.67 14.25
CA ASN A 52 7.17 -24.31 15.54
C ASN A 52 5.79 -23.87 16.06
N ALA A 53 5.48 -22.58 16.01
CA ALA A 53 4.21 -22.02 16.44
C ALA A 53 3.02 -22.48 15.57
N PHE A 54 3.22 -22.64 14.27
CA PHE A 54 2.19 -23.08 13.33
C PHE A 54 1.56 -24.42 13.71
N GLN A 55 2.32 -25.35 14.28
CA GLN A 55 1.82 -26.67 14.67
C GLN A 55 0.63 -26.64 15.65
N SER A 56 0.61 -25.65 16.54
CA SER A 56 -0.47 -25.42 17.50
C SER A 56 -1.44 -24.34 17.04
N PHE A 57 -0.94 -23.21 16.53
CA PHE A 57 -1.77 -22.06 16.16
C PHE A 57 -2.75 -22.38 15.03
N SER A 58 -2.35 -23.20 14.05
CA SER A 58 -3.23 -23.64 12.96
C SER A 58 -4.45 -24.47 13.42
N LYS A 59 -4.42 -24.99 14.65
CA LYS A 59 -5.48 -25.80 15.25
C LYS A 59 -6.36 -25.03 16.23
N THR A 60 -6.10 -23.75 16.44
CA THR A 60 -6.91 -22.91 17.32
C THR A 60 -8.33 -22.77 16.81
N LEU A 61 -9.26 -22.61 17.73
CA LEU A 61 -10.66 -22.37 17.39
C LEU A 61 -10.83 -20.98 16.77
N VAL A 62 -11.87 -20.81 15.98
CA VAL A 62 -12.24 -19.51 15.43
C VAL A 62 -12.44 -18.47 16.55
N SER A 63 -13.11 -18.86 17.66
CA SER A 63 -13.32 -18.00 18.82
C SER A 63 -12.02 -17.50 19.46
N GLU A 64 -11.01 -18.36 19.59
CA GLU A 64 -9.71 -18.00 20.16
C GLU A 64 -8.98 -16.95 19.28
N ARG A 65 -9.08 -17.08 17.95
CA ARG A 65 -8.50 -16.11 17.02
C ARG A 65 -9.29 -14.81 16.98
N VAL A 66 -10.61 -14.84 17.13
CA VAL A 66 -11.45 -13.65 17.28
C VAL A 66 -11.09 -12.89 18.55
N GLU A 67 -10.93 -13.59 19.69
CA GLU A 67 -10.49 -13.00 20.95
C GLU A 67 -9.10 -12.35 20.81
N LEU A 68 -8.15 -13.04 20.21
CA LEU A 68 -6.80 -12.52 19.97
C LEU A 68 -6.81 -11.25 19.11
N LEU A 69 -7.50 -11.26 17.97
CA LEU A 69 -7.60 -10.10 17.08
C LEU A 69 -8.34 -8.94 17.76
N THR A 70 -9.32 -9.23 18.63
CA THR A 70 -10.03 -8.24 19.41
C THR A 70 -9.11 -7.58 20.42
N GLU A 71 -8.27 -8.35 21.12
CA GLU A 71 -7.30 -7.79 22.06
C GLU A 71 -6.22 -6.98 21.35
N ILE A 72 -5.67 -7.46 20.22
CA ILE A 72 -4.76 -6.67 19.38
C ILE A 72 -5.41 -5.32 19.02
N ARG A 73 -6.69 -5.32 18.59
CA ARG A 73 -7.42 -4.08 18.28
C ARG A 73 -7.59 -3.17 19.49
N ASN A 74 -7.81 -3.72 20.68
CA ASN A 74 -7.96 -2.96 21.92
C ASN A 74 -6.64 -2.27 22.32
N ILE A 75 -5.52 -3.00 22.25
CA ILE A 75 -4.19 -2.43 22.52
C ILE A 75 -3.83 -1.41 21.43
N TYR A 76 -4.10 -1.69 20.17
CA TYR A 76 -3.91 -0.75 19.06
C TYR A 76 -4.60 0.60 19.34
N LYS A 77 -5.85 0.59 19.82
CA LYS A 77 -6.57 1.81 20.18
C LYS A 77 -5.86 2.60 21.29
N LYS A 78 -5.29 1.93 22.29
CA LYS A 78 -4.53 2.57 23.37
C LYS A 78 -3.23 3.19 22.87
N ARG A 79 -2.61 2.56 21.85
CA ARG A 79 -1.33 2.95 21.25
C ARG A 79 -1.50 3.76 19.95
N PHE A 80 -2.73 4.24 19.67
CA PHE A 80 -3.07 4.94 18.41
C PHE A 80 -2.18 6.14 18.13
N ASP A 81 -1.91 6.95 19.17
CA ASP A 81 -1.08 8.15 19.05
C ASP A 81 0.39 7.82 18.79
N ASP A 82 0.90 6.71 19.31
CA ASP A 82 2.25 6.24 19.04
C ASP A 82 2.42 5.87 17.58
N ILE A 83 1.42 5.18 17.01
CA ILE A 83 1.39 4.80 15.60
C ILE A 83 1.34 6.05 14.71
N ALA A 84 0.43 6.98 14.99
CA ALA A 84 0.28 8.20 14.19
C ALA A 84 1.55 9.06 14.23
N THR A 85 2.19 9.17 15.39
CA THR A 85 3.45 9.89 15.58
C THR A 85 4.60 9.21 14.83
N ALA A 86 4.68 7.87 14.89
CA ALA A 86 5.68 7.12 14.15
C ALA A 86 5.56 7.37 12.63
N ILE A 87 4.33 7.26 12.07
CA ILE A 87 4.06 7.51 10.66
C ILE A 87 4.44 8.95 10.27
N GLN A 88 4.03 9.94 11.05
CA GLN A 88 4.37 11.34 10.80
C GLN A 88 5.88 11.54 10.77
N THR A 89 6.60 10.95 11.71
CA THR A 89 8.05 11.13 11.87
C THR A 89 8.86 10.46 10.76
N GLU A 90 8.53 9.20 10.43
CA GLU A 90 9.32 8.40 9.48
C GLU A 90 8.94 8.62 8.01
N MET A 91 7.67 9.01 7.75
CA MET A 91 7.15 9.14 6.40
C MET A 91 6.90 10.61 6.00
N GLY A 92 6.83 11.52 6.98
CA GLY A 92 6.49 12.90 6.72
C GLY A 92 5.02 13.14 6.39
N ALA A 93 4.12 12.22 6.75
CA ALA A 93 2.70 12.40 6.54
C ALA A 93 2.16 13.55 7.40
N PRO A 94 1.37 14.50 6.84
CA PRO A 94 0.72 15.55 7.63
C PRO A 94 -0.10 14.97 8.79
N ASN A 95 -0.18 15.68 9.91
CA ASN A 95 -0.88 15.24 11.12
C ASN A 95 -2.33 14.79 10.82
N SER A 96 -3.04 15.54 9.98
CA SER A 96 -4.40 15.20 9.52
C SER A 96 -4.46 13.85 8.79
N LEU A 97 -3.51 13.55 7.94
CA LEU A 97 -3.41 12.29 7.19
C LEU A 97 -2.95 11.13 8.09
N ALA A 98 -1.89 11.36 8.88
CA ALA A 98 -1.34 10.33 9.77
C ALA A 98 -2.38 9.82 10.77
N ARG A 99 -3.16 10.72 11.39
CA ARG A 99 -4.22 10.39 12.33
C ARG A 99 -5.54 10.00 11.65
N GLY A 100 -6.01 10.86 10.73
CA GLY A 100 -7.35 10.71 10.12
C GLY A 100 -7.48 9.51 9.20
N SER A 101 -6.39 9.08 8.56
CA SER A 101 -6.40 8.00 7.57
C SER A 101 -5.41 6.90 7.89
N GLN A 102 -4.10 7.20 7.96
CA GLN A 102 -3.08 6.15 7.98
C GLN A 102 -3.09 5.29 9.25
N ALA A 103 -3.21 5.88 10.44
CA ALA A 103 -3.36 5.11 11.68
C ALA A 103 -4.76 4.50 11.81
N THR A 104 -5.80 5.19 11.35
CA THR A 104 -7.19 4.73 11.43
C THR A 104 -7.44 3.48 10.60
N VAL A 105 -6.80 3.33 9.43
CA VAL A 105 -7.03 2.19 8.53
C VAL A 105 -6.60 0.86 9.15
N GLY A 106 -5.60 0.83 10.05
CA GLY A 106 -5.22 -0.38 10.78
C GLY A 106 -6.35 -0.92 11.68
N LEU A 107 -7.07 -0.01 12.36
CA LEU A 107 -8.27 -0.40 13.13
C LEU A 107 -9.37 -0.95 12.23
N SER A 108 -9.54 -0.38 11.03
CA SER A 108 -10.52 -0.85 10.06
C SER A 108 -10.20 -2.25 9.57
N HIS A 109 -8.93 -2.54 9.25
CA HIS A 109 -8.51 -3.89 8.85
C HIS A 109 -8.74 -4.93 9.95
N LEU A 110 -8.38 -4.63 11.20
CA LEU A 110 -8.64 -5.52 12.33
C LEU A 110 -10.13 -5.77 12.53
N LYS A 111 -10.96 -4.72 12.43
CA LYS A 111 -12.43 -4.85 12.52
C LYS A 111 -12.99 -5.73 11.40
N THR A 112 -12.56 -5.50 10.16
CA THR A 112 -13.00 -6.28 9.00
C THR A 112 -12.55 -7.73 9.11
N ALA A 113 -11.29 -8.01 9.51
CA ALA A 113 -10.79 -9.36 9.69
C ALA A 113 -11.57 -10.14 10.77
N ILE A 114 -11.93 -9.51 11.88
CA ILE A 114 -12.78 -10.13 12.92
C ILE A 114 -14.15 -10.48 12.34
N ARG A 115 -14.84 -9.52 11.68
CA ARG A 115 -16.14 -9.75 11.04
C ARG A 115 -16.09 -10.90 10.02
N VAL A 116 -15.06 -10.91 9.18
CA VAL A 116 -14.89 -11.96 8.16
C VAL A 116 -14.66 -13.31 8.82
N LEU A 117 -13.79 -13.38 9.83
CA LEU A 117 -13.47 -14.62 10.55
C LEU A 117 -14.71 -15.21 11.24
N GLU A 118 -15.53 -14.39 11.89
CA GLU A 118 -16.77 -14.83 12.55
C GLU A 118 -17.80 -15.42 11.58
N ASN A 119 -17.78 -15.00 10.30
CA ASN A 119 -18.74 -15.42 9.29
C ASN A 119 -18.20 -16.45 8.29
N HIS A 120 -16.87 -16.69 8.28
CA HIS A 120 -16.25 -17.61 7.34
C HIS A 120 -16.52 -19.08 7.70
N LYS A 121 -16.96 -19.85 6.70
CA LYS A 121 -17.20 -21.30 6.86
C LYS A 121 -15.94 -22.06 6.44
N PHE A 122 -15.14 -22.48 7.42
CA PHE A 122 -13.95 -23.28 7.17
C PHE A 122 -14.22 -24.70 6.66
N GLU A 123 -15.43 -25.22 6.90
CA GLU A 123 -15.84 -26.52 6.40
C GLU A 123 -17.32 -26.51 6.02
N PHE A 124 -17.65 -26.99 4.82
CA PHE A 124 -19.03 -27.09 4.34
C PHE A 124 -19.22 -28.22 3.32
N LYS A 125 -20.45 -28.76 3.28
CA LYS A 125 -20.84 -29.76 2.29
C LYS A 125 -21.12 -29.09 0.95
N HIS A 126 -20.52 -29.62 -0.12
CA HIS A 126 -20.78 -29.19 -1.50
C HIS A 126 -21.14 -30.41 -2.34
N GLY A 127 -22.45 -30.57 -2.68
CA GLY A 127 -22.92 -31.76 -3.37
C GLY A 127 -22.63 -33.04 -2.56
N SER A 128 -21.81 -33.93 -3.13
CA SER A 128 -21.46 -35.24 -2.54
C SER A 128 -20.13 -35.25 -1.75
N TYR A 129 -19.43 -34.11 -1.64
CA TYR A 129 -18.16 -33.99 -0.95
C TYR A 129 -18.14 -32.83 0.06
N ILE A 130 -17.14 -32.81 0.91
CA ILE A 130 -16.89 -31.72 1.87
C ILE A 130 -15.77 -30.86 1.32
N VAL A 131 -15.94 -29.54 1.34
CA VAL A 131 -14.87 -28.56 1.14
C VAL A 131 -14.38 -28.11 2.50
N ARG A 132 -13.07 -28.11 2.68
CA ARG A 132 -12.42 -27.62 3.89
C ARG A 132 -11.36 -26.60 3.53
N HIS A 133 -11.39 -25.45 4.20
CA HIS A 133 -10.39 -24.40 4.14
C HIS A 133 -9.41 -24.58 5.29
N GLU A 134 -8.13 -24.65 4.99
CA GLU A 134 -7.05 -24.85 5.99
C GLU A 134 -6.01 -23.74 5.85
N PRO A 135 -5.35 -23.29 6.95
CA PRO A 135 -4.29 -22.29 6.86
C PRO A 135 -3.13 -22.80 6.00
N ILE A 136 -2.63 -21.94 5.09
CA ILE A 136 -1.59 -22.32 4.13
C ILE A 136 -0.24 -22.66 4.81
N GLY A 137 0.08 -22.02 5.96
CA GLY A 137 1.34 -22.29 6.63
C GLY A 137 2.01 -21.05 7.22
N VAL A 138 3.32 -20.96 7.02
CA VAL A 138 4.14 -19.80 7.39
C VAL A 138 4.14 -18.79 6.25
N CYS A 139 3.79 -17.54 6.55
CA CYS A 139 3.68 -16.48 5.57
C CYS A 139 4.83 -15.46 5.73
N GLY A 140 5.57 -15.22 4.64
CA GLY A 140 6.52 -14.14 4.53
C GLY A 140 5.82 -12.88 4.03
N LEU A 141 5.83 -11.83 4.82
CA LEU A 141 5.15 -10.57 4.53
C LEU A 141 6.19 -9.46 4.32
N ILE A 142 6.18 -8.83 3.14
CA ILE A 142 7.09 -7.72 2.81
C ILE A 142 6.25 -6.50 2.47
N THR A 143 6.47 -5.39 3.18
CA THR A 143 5.65 -4.18 3.06
C THR A 143 6.46 -2.93 2.72
N PRO A 144 5.89 -2.00 1.93
CA PRO A 144 6.50 -0.72 1.60
C PRO A 144 6.28 0.32 2.70
N TRP A 145 6.76 1.53 2.42
CA TRP A 145 6.79 2.66 3.36
C TRP A 145 5.61 3.64 3.21
N ASN A 146 4.90 3.64 2.10
CA ASN A 146 4.00 4.74 1.73
C ASN A 146 2.69 4.82 2.54
N TRP A 147 2.16 3.69 2.96
CA TRP A 147 1.03 3.53 3.88
C TRP A 147 1.39 2.44 4.88
N PRO A 148 2.40 2.67 5.76
CA PRO A 148 3.09 1.58 6.45
C PRO A 148 2.13 0.69 7.25
N ILE A 149 1.24 1.27 8.02
CA ILE A 149 0.27 0.51 8.84
C ILE A 149 -0.82 -0.15 8.01
N ASN A 150 -1.31 0.54 6.96
CA ASN A 150 -2.25 -0.08 6.03
C ASN A 150 -1.68 -1.38 5.46
N GLN A 151 -0.44 -1.32 4.98
CA GLN A 151 0.22 -2.46 4.33
C GLN A 151 0.55 -3.59 5.30
N VAL A 152 0.94 -3.27 6.52
CA VAL A 152 1.26 -4.26 7.56
C VAL A 152 -0.01 -4.96 8.04
N VAL A 153 -1.04 -4.20 8.40
CA VAL A 153 -2.24 -4.78 9.03
C VAL A 153 -3.16 -5.44 8.01
N SER A 154 -3.21 -4.97 6.75
CA SER A 154 -3.96 -5.65 5.67
C SER A 154 -3.46 -7.08 5.41
N LYS A 155 -2.20 -7.37 5.72
CA LYS A 155 -1.59 -8.70 5.59
C LYS A 155 -1.64 -9.49 6.90
N LEU A 156 -1.25 -8.88 8.02
CA LEU A 156 -1.19 -9.58 9.31
C LEU A 156 -2.57 -10.00 9.83
N ALA A 157 -3.59 -9.15 9.69
CA ALA A 157 -4.91 -9.46 10.23
C ALA A 157 -5.54 -10.70 9.56
N PRO A 158 -5.61 -10.83 8.23
CA PRO A 158 -6.12 -12.05 7.61
C PRO A 158 -5.18 -13.26 7.78
N CYS A 159 -3.86 -13.07 7.85
CA CYS A 159 -2.89 -14.13 8.14
C CYS A 159 -3.18 -14.78 9.50
N LEU A 160 -3.36 -13.98 10.55
CA LEU A 160 -3.70 -14.50 11.88
C LEU A 160 -5.13 -15.05 11.92
N ALA A 161 -6.08 -14.40 11.24
CA ALA A 161 -7.47 -14.86 11.14
C ALA A 161 -7.56 -16.26 10.52
N SER A 162 -6.74 -16.56 9.51
CA SER A 162 -6.71 -17.87 8.86
C SER A 162 -6.10 -18.98 9.76
N GLY A 163 -5.29 -18.62 10.77
CA GLY A 163 -4.52 -19.56 11.59
C GLY A 163 -3.08 -19.77 11.08
N CYS A 164 -2.61 -18.92 10.16
CA CYS A 164 -1.24 -18.86 9.69
C CYS A 164 -0.32 -18.16 10.69
N THR A 165 0.98 -18.39 10.56
CA THR A 165 2.04 -17.66 11.28
C THR A 165 2.81 -16.76 10.32
N ALA A 166 3.44 -15.70 10.83
CA ALA A 166 4.02 -14.67 10.00
C ALA A 166 5.48 -14.34 10.35
N VAL A 167 6.25 -14.06 9.29
CA VAL A 167 7.52 -13.34 9.36
C VAL A 167 7.35 -12.05 8.55
N LEU A 168 7.40 -10.89 9.22
CA LEU A 168 7.24 -9.57 8.62
C LEU A 168 8.62 -8.93 8.36
N LYS A 169 8.83 -8.46 7.14
CA LYS A 169 9.87 -7.50 6.79
C LYS A 169 9.22 -6.17 6.38
N PRO A 170 9.16 -5.17 7.24
CA PRO A 170 8.70 -3.84 6.85
C PRO A 170 9.77 -3.13 6.02
N SER A 171 9.40 -1.99 5.41
CA SER A 171 10.39 -1.13 4.76
C SER A 171 11.40 -0.61 5.75
N GLU A 172 12.66 -0.67 5.38
CA GLU A 172 13.78 -0.10 6.13
C GLU A 172 13.75 1.43 6.19
N ILE A 173 12.99 2.07 5.29
CA ILE A 173 12.82 3.53 5.25
C ILE A 173 11.82 4.00 6.31
N ALA A 174 10.78 3.19 6.58
CA ALA A 174 9.72 3.50 7.54
C ALA A 174 9.48 2.32 8.49
N PRO A 175 10.41 2.00 9.39
CA PRO A 175 10.31 0.85 10.29
C PRO A 175 9.57 1.14 11.60
N LEU A 176 9.46 2.42 12.03
CA LEU A 176 9.00 2.79 13.38
C LEU A 176 7.58 2.31 13.66
N SER A 177 6.65 2.59 12.77
CA SER A 177 5.26 2.19 12.94
C SER A 177 5.10 0.67 13.02
N SER A 178 5.90 -0.10 12.27
CA SER A 178 5.93 -1.56 12.34
C SER A 178 6.51 -2.09 13.65
N MET A 179 7.48 -1.38 14.22
CA MET A 179 8.00 -1.69 15.56
C MET A 179 6.94 -1.45 16.64
N VAL A 180 6.12 -0.39 16.51
CA VAL A 180 4.96 -0.18 17.41
C VAL A 180 3.96 -1.33 17.27
N ILE A 181 3.70 -1.84 16.06
CA ILE A 181 2.86 -3.03 15.87
C ILE A 181 3.43 -4.25 16.59
N ALA A 182 4.73 -4.47 16.55
CA ALA A 182 5.35 -5.57 17.29
C ALA A 182 5.18 -5.42 18.81
N GLU A 183 5.30 -4.21 19.35
CA GLU A 183 5.00 -3.93 20.75
C GLU A 183 3.51 -4.19 21.09
N ILE A 184 2.59 -3.77 20.22
CA ILE A 184 1.14 -4.03 20.38
C ILE A 184 0.84 -5.53 20.40
N PHE A 185 1.47 -6.31 19.53
CA PHE A 185 1.29 -7.76 19.46
C PHE A 185 1.85 -8.46 20.71
N HIS A 186 2.99 -7.98 21.19
CA HIS A 186 3.56 -8.43 22.46
C HIS A 186 2.63 -8.15 23.66
N GLU A 187 2.14 -6.91 23.76
CA GLU A 187 1.21 -6.48 24.82
C GLU A 187 -0.13 -7.23 24.75
N ALA A 188 -0.60 -7.56 23.55
CA ALA A 188 -1.83 -8.33 23.34
C ALA A 188 -1.69 -9.82 23.63
N GLY A 189 -0.49 -10.29 23.97
CA GLY A 189 -0.23 -11.68 24.29
C GLY A 189 -0.29 -12.63 23.08
N VAL A 190 0.09 -12.15 21.89
CA VAL A 190 0.22 -13.03 20.72
C VAL A 190 1.18 -14.17 21.05
N PRO A 191 0.79 -15.46 20.83
CA PRO A 191 1.62 -16.60 21.20
C PRO A 191 3.01 -16.53 20.55
N LYS A 192 4.04 -17.02 21.29
CA LYS A 192 5.43 -17.04 20.82
C LYS A 192 5.53 -17.68 19.44
N GLY A 193 6.30 -17.06 18.54
CA GLY A 193 6.53 -17.52 17.17
C GLY A 193 5.39 -17.26 16.18
N VAL A 194 4.16 -16.95 16.63
CA VAL A 194 3.03 -16.69 15.71
C VAL A 194 3.28 -15.44 14.84
N PHE A 195 3.92 -14.45 15.41
CA PHE A 195 4.37 -13.25 14.70
C PHE A 195 5.85 -13.01 14.97
N ASN A 196 6.61 -12.72 13.90
CA ASN A 196 8.02 -12.39 13.95
C ASN A 196 8.29 -11.19 13.05
N LEU A 197 9.21 -10.31 13.45
CA LEU A 197 9.60 -9.12 12.68
C LEU A 197 11.12 -9.07 12.55
N VAL A 198 11.60 -9.01 11.30
CA VAL A 198 13.02 -8.84 10.96
C VAL A 198 13.14 -7.62 10.04
N ASN A 199 13.73 -6.54 10.54
CA ASN A 199 14.08 -5.40 9.70
C ASN A 199 15.28 -5.73 8.82
N GLY A 200 15.37 -5.11 7.64
CA GLY A 200 16.53 -5.30 6.78
C GLY A 200 16.28 -4.90 5.33
N LEU A 201 17.34 -4.96 4.55
CA LEU A 201 17.32 -4.59 3.15
C LEU A 201 16.55 -5.60 2.29
N GLY A 202 15.81 -5.13 1.30
CA GLY A 202 15.09 -5.99 0.35
C GLY A 202 15.97 -7.07 -0.29
N PRO A 203 17.15 -6.73 -0.86
CA PRO A 203 18.07 -7.70 -1.47
C PRO A 203 18.72 -8.70 -0.50
N VAL A 204 18.61 -8.52 0.81
CA VAL A 204 19.17 -9.44 1.82
C VAL A 204 18.05 -10.20 2.51
N VAL A 205 17.29 -9.53 3.37
CA VAL A 205 16.22 -10.15 4.16
C VAL A 205 15.04 -10.55 3.28
N GLY A 206 14.62 -9.67 2.34
CA GLY A 206 13.51 -9.98 1.42
C GLY A 206 13.82 -11.16 0.49
N GLU A 207 15.03 -11.22 -0.05
CA GLU A 207 15.49 -12.34 -0.88
C GLU A 207 15.63 -13.62 -0.06
N ALA A 208 16.21 -13.56 1.14
CA ALA A 208 16.30 -14.72 2.05
C ALA A 208 14.92 -15.30 2.36
N MET A 209 13.93 -14.46 2.71
CA MET A 209 12.54 -14.89 2.93
C MET A 209 11.94 -15.54 1.69
N SER A 210 12.12 -14.93 0.53
CA SER A 210 11.54 -15.41 -0.73
C SER A 210 12.10 -16.77 -1.17
N ASN A 211 13.38 -17.03 -0.93
CA ASN A 211 14.04 -18.31 -1.19
C ASN A 211 13.81 -19.36 -0.10
N HIS A 212 13.33 -18.98 1.10
CA HIS A 212 13.33 -19.86 2.25
C HIS A 212 12.28 -20.99 2.11
N VAL A 213 12.73 -22.25 2.14
CA VAL A 213 11.87 -23.44 1.98
C VAL A 213 10.86 -23.63 3.13
N GLY A 214 11.11 -23.02 4.28
CA GLY A 214 10.23 -23.00 5.43
C GLY A 214 9.11 -21.95 5.36
N ILE A 215 8.99 -21.17 4.29
CA ILE A 215 7.89 -20.25 4.03
C ILE A 215 7.00 -20.85 2.94
N ASP A 216 5.68 -20.90 3.17
CA ASP A 216 4.70 -21.50 2.27
C ASP A 216 4.08 -20.47 1.32
N MET A 217 4.03 -19.22 1.75
CA MET A 217 3.44 -18.11 1.00
C MET A 217 4.26 -16.85 1.18
N MET A 218 4.46 -16.08 0.09
CA MET A 218 4.94 -14.70 0.14
C MET A 218 3.79 -13.75 -0.20
N SER A 219 3.60 -12.72 0.63
CA SER A 219 2.75 -11.58 0.32
C SER A 219 3.62 -10.33 0.26
N PHE A 220 3.71 -9.75 -0.92
CA PHE A 220 4.59 -8.62 -1.24
C PHE A 220 3.79 -7.41 -1.70
N THR A 221 4.06 -6.25 -1.13
CA THR A 221 3.64 -4.96 -1.68
C THR A 221 4.87 -4.09 -1.94
N GLY A 222 4.97 -3.52 -3.13
CA GLY A 222 6.10 -2.67 -3.52
C GLY A 222 6.17 -2.40 -5.02
N SER A 223 7.37 -2.11 -5.53
CA SER A 223 7.58 -1.86 -6.95
C SER A 223 7.42 -3.14 -7.80
N THR A 224 7.02 -2.99 -9.06
CA THR A 224 6.96 -4.10 -10.03
C THR A 224 8.28 -4.86 -10.12
N LYS A 225 9.42 -4.16 -10.13
CA LYS A 225 10.75 -4.78 -10.11
C LYS A 225 10.97 -5.66 -8.87
N GLY A 226 10.56 -5.18 -7.69
CA GLY A 226 10.64 -5.93 -6.44
C GLY A 226 9.73 -7.18 -6.46
N GLY A 227 8.50 -7.04 -6.95
CA GLY A 227 7.54 -8.14 -7.11
C GLY A 227 8.07 -9.25 -8.02
N ILE A 228 8.65 -8.88 -9.17
CA ILE A 228 9.29 -9.83 -10.09
C ILE A 228 10.44 -10.59 -9.39
N ALA A 229 11.27 -9.89 -8.60
CA ALA A 229 12.36 -10.54 -7.87
C ALA A 229 11.84 -11.54 -6.83
N VAL A 230 10.82 -11.16 -6.04
CA VAL A 230 10.17 -12.04 -5.05
C VAL A 230 9.56 -13.27 -5.73
N ALA A 231 8.83 -13.11 -6.83
CA ALA A 231 8.22 -14.23 -7.55
C ALA A 231 9.27 -15.20 -8.09
N LYS A 232 10.35 -14.67 -8.70
CA LYS A 232 11.46 -15.50 -9.20
C LYS A 232 12.15 -16.27 -8.08
N ALA A 233 12.46 -15.64 -6.96
CA ALA A 233 13.10 -16.28 -5.82
C ALA A 233 12.19 -17.36 -5.18
N SER A 234 10.88 -17.13 -5.19
CA SER A 234 9.89 -18.07 -4.62
C SER A 234 9.59 -19.29 -5.48
N ALA A 235 9.89 -19.24 -6.79
CA ALA A 235 9.48 -20.26 -7.75
C ALA A 235 10.05 -21.66 -7.46
N ASN A 236 11.28 -21.76 -6.93
CA ASN A 236 11.96 -23.03 -6.66
C ASN A 236 11.26 -23.90 -5.62
N SER A 237 10.41 -23.34 -4.75
CA SER A 237 9.65 -24.08 -3.74
C SER A 237 8.15 -24.11 -4.02
N VAL A 238 7.72 -23.62 -5.20
CA VAL A 238 6.30 -23.60 -5.64
C VAL A 238 5.37 -22.93 -4.61
N LYS A 239 5.91 -22.03 -3.77
CA LYS A 239 5.10 -21.32 -2.77
C LYS A 239 4.14 -20.34 -3.43
N ARG A 240 3.00 -20.10 -2.80
CA ARG A 240 2.07 -19.04 -3.25
C ARG A 240 2.73 -17.68 -3.15
N VAL A 241 2.49 -16.82 -4.15
CA VAL A 241 2.99 -15.44 -4.15
C VAL A 241 1.83 -14.50 -4.50
N CYS A 242 1.42 -13.68 -3.52
CA CYS A 242 0.47 -12.59 -3.72
C CYS A 242 1.25 -11.28 -3.84
N GLN A 243 0.87 -10.45 -4.81
CA GLN A 243 1.62 -9.24 -5.17
C GLN A 243 0.68 -8.06 -5.34
N GLU A 244 0.98 -6.99 -4.62
CA GLU A 244 0.39 -5.66 -4.78
C GLU A 244 1.48 -4.71 -5.25
N LEU A 245 1.39 -4.26 -6.51
CA LEU A 245 2.46 -3.53 -7.17
C LEU A 245 2.02 -2.12 -7.57
N GLY A 246 2.80 -1.48 -8.42
CA GLY A 246 2.56 -0.11 -8.84
C GLY A 246 1.29 0.10 -9.67
N GLY A 247 0.96 1.36 -9.91
CA GLY A 247 -0.17 1.77 -10.73
C GLY A 247 0.10 3.06 -11.51
N LYS A 248 -0.69 3.26 -12.56
CA LYS A 248 -0.76 4.52 -13.32
C LYS A 248 -2.22 4.82 -13.62
N SER A 249 -2.97 5.01 -12.54
CA SER A 249 -4.43 5.03 -12.56
C SER A 249 -4.98 6.16 -13.44
N PRO A 250 -5.87 5.84 -14.41
CA PRO A 250 -6.61 6.85 -15.15
C PRO A 250 -7.72 7.43 -14.28
N ASN A 251 -8.07 8.68 -14.55
CA ASN A 251 -9.20 9.39 -13.96
C ASN A 251 -9.99 10.06 -15.07
N ILE A 252 -11.09 9.44 -15.50
CA ILE A 252 -11.93 9.95 -16.59
C ILE A 252 -12.93 10.96 -16.00
N ILE A 253 -12.88 12.19 -16.47
CA ILE A 253 -13.81 13.26 -16.10
C ILE A 253 -14.85 13.39 -17.21
N LEU A 254 -16.13 13.20 -16.88
CA LEU A 254 -17.22 13.29 -17.87
C LEU A 254 -17.56 14.75 -18.20
N ASP A 255 -18.17 14.94 -19.38
CA ASP A 255 -18.61 16.23 -19.89
C ASP A 255 -20.04 16.56 -19.42
N ASP A 256 -20.17 16.90 -18.15
CA ASP A 256 -21.45 17.19 -17.52
C ASP A 256 -21.36 18.36 -16.51
N GLU A 257 -22.44 18.60 -15.76
CA GLU A 257 -22.52 19.68 -14.78
C GLU A 257 -21.57 19.51 -13.59
N ASN A 258 -21.09 18.29 -13.31
CA ASN A 258 -20.14 18.01 -12.22
C ASN A 258 -18.68 18.23 -12.64
N PHE A 259 -18.40 18.62 -13.89
CA PHE A 259 -17.05 18.73 -14.42
C PHE A 259 -16.09 19.51 -13.53
N LYS A 260 -16.51 20.70 -13.06
CA LYS A 260 -15.67 21.56 -12.20
C LYS A 260 -15.28 20.88 -10.90
N ILE A 261 -16.23 20.26 -10.21
CA ILE A 261 -15.95 19.57 -8.94
C ILE A 261 -15.11 18.31 -9.19
N SER A 262 -15.39 17.57 -10.27
CA SER A 262 -14.68 16.34 -10.64
C SER A 262 -13.20 16.60 -10.94
N VAL A 263 -12.87 17.68 -11.67
CA VAL A 263 -11.48 18.08 -11.91
C VAL A 263 -10.80 18.52 -10.60
N SER A 264 -11.46 19.36 -9.80
CA SER A 264 -10.90 19.86 -8.54
C SER A 264 -10.60 18.72 -7.54
N ASP A 265 -11.52 17.78 -7.39
CA ASP A 265 -11.35 16.64 -6.49
C ASP A 265 -10.33 15.63 -7.04
N GLY A 266 -10.20 15.51 -8.37
CA GLY A 266 -9.15 14.75 -9.03
C GLY A 266 -7.75 15.26 -8.72
N VAL A 267 -7.55 16.58 -8.72
CA VAL A 267 -6.28 17.19 -8.31
C VAL A 267 -5.98 16.85 -6.85
N LYS A 268 -6.92 17.08 -5.93
CA LYS A 268 -6.73 16.76 -4.50
C LYS A 268 -6.43 15.27 -4.27
N SER A 269 -7.15 14.38 -4.96
CA SER A 269 -6.97 12.93 -4.87
C SER A 269 -5.57 12.51 -5.36
N CYS A 270 -5.10 13.09 -6.47
CA CYS A 270 -3.75 12.83 -6.99
C CYS A 270 -2.66 13.29 -6.02
N MET A 271 -2.83 14.46 -5.39
CA MET A 271 -1.83 15.06 -4.50
C MET A 271 -1.86 14.48 -3.08
N SER A 272 -2.93 13.79 -2.70
CA SER A 272 -3.05 13.14 -1.37
C SER A 272 -1.84 12.25 -1.09
N ASN A 273 -1.38 12.25 0.17
CA ASN A 273 -0.15 11.55 0.59
C ASN A 273 1.09 11.97 -0.22
N THR A 274 1.13 13.22 -0.68
CA THR A 274 2.19 13.74 -1.57
C THR A 274 2.33 12.91 -2.87
N GLY A 275 1.21 12.35 -3.38
CA GLY A 275 1.18 11.48 -4.55
C GLY A 275 1.81 10.08 -4.34
N GLN A 276 2.15 9.71 -3.11
CA GLN A 276 2.84 8.47 -2.76
C GLN A 276 1.84 7.33 -2.48
N SER A 277 0.91 7.12 -3.41
CA SER A 277 -0.09 6.04 -3.32
C SER A 277 -0.15 5.27 -4.63
N CYS A 278 -0.10 3.96 -4.54
CA CYS A 278 -0.10 3.08 -5.71
C CYS A 278 -1.36 3.22 -6.59
N ASN A 279 -2.48 3.61 -5.99
CA ASN A 279 -3.75 3.86 -6.68
C ASN A 279 -3.99 5.34 -7.01
N ALA A 280 -3.02 6.26 -6.82
CA ALA A 280 -3.22 7.68 -7.09
C ALA A 280 -3.67 7.94 -8.54
N PRO A 281 -4.72 8.78 -8.78
CA PRO A 281 -5.26 9.07 -10.11
C PRO A 281 -4.39 10.08 -10.87
N THR A 282 -3.22 9.64 -11.31
CA THR A 282 -2.16 10.51 -11.85
C THR A 282 -2.29 10.84 -13.34
N ARG A 283 -3.19 10.14 -14.07
CA ARG A 283 -3.56 10.47 -15.44
C ARG A 283 -5.01 10.96 -15.47
N MET A 284 -5.24 12.26 -15.53
CA MET A 284 -6.58 12.84 -15.66
C MET A 284 -6.95 12.97 -17.14
N LEU A 285 -7.98 12.26 -17.56
CA LEU A 285 -8.51 12.29 -18.91
C LEU A 285 -9.72 13.24 -18.96
N VAL A 286 -9.64 14.28 -19.80
CA VAL A 286 -10.67 15.30 -19.91
C VAL A 286 -11.19 15.44 -21.35
N PRO A 287 -12.49 15.77 -21.56
CA PRO A 287 -13.01 16.03 -22.89
C PRO A 287 -12.21 17.13 -23.59
N LYS A 288 -11.75 16.89 -24.82
CA LYS A 288 -10.90 17.83 -25.58
C LYS A 288 -11.51 19.24 -25.68
N LYS A 289 -12.83 19.34 -25.82
CA LYS A 289 -13.54 20.64 -25.91
C LYS A 289 -13.54 21.45 -24.60
N ARG A 290 -13.25 20.78 -23.46
CA ARG A 290 -13.17 21.44 -22.14
C ARG A 290 -11.74 21.49 -21.59
N TYR A 291 -10.74 21.28 -22.44
CA TYR A 291 -9.36 21.18 -22.01
C TYR A 291 -8.86 22.44 -21.31
N ASP A 292 -9.08 23.63 -21.91
CA ASP A 292 -8.62 24.90 -21.32
C ASP A 292 -9.31 25.16 -19.97
N GLU A 293 -10.62 24.91 -19.89
CA GLU A 293 -11.38 24.98 -18.63
C GLU A 293 -10.82 24.01 -17.57
N ALA A 294 -10.44 22.80 -17.98
CA ALA A 294 -9.81 21.82 -17.06
C ALA A 294 -8.49 22.34 -16.51
N LEU A 295 -7.65 22.98 -17.33
CA LEU A 295 -6.38 23.56 -16.89
C LEU A 295 -6.58 24.70 -15.89
N GLU A 296 -7.55 25.57 -16.11
CA GLU A 296 -7.88 26.67 -15.19
C GLU A 296 -8.34 26.12 -13.84
N ILE A 297 -9.30 25.17 -13.83
CA ILE A 297 -9.81 24.56 -12.62
C ILE A 297 -8.71 23.80 -11.86
N ALA A 298 -7.89 23.04 -12.58
CA ALA A 298 -6.81 22.26 -11.99
C ALA A 298 -5.75 23.17 -11.36
N THR A 299 -5.41 24.29 -12.02
CA THR A 299 -4.49 25.31 -11.48
C THR A 299 -5.07 25.94 -10.22
N GLU A 300 -6.35 26.34 -10.24
CA GLU A 300 -7.02 26.91 -9.07
C GLU A 300 -7.04 25.92 -7.88
N ALA A 301 -7.31 24.64 -8.14
CA ALA A 301 -7.30 23.60 -7.13
C ALA A 301 -5.90 23.34 -6.56
N ASN A 302 -4.88 23.28 -7.44
CA ASN A 302 -3.48 23.06 -7.06
C ASN A 302 -2.91 24.19 -6.19
N ASN A 303 -3.27 25.44 -6.51
CA ASN A 303 -2.82 26.62 -5.75
C ASN A 303 -3.39 26.69 -4.33
N LYS A 304 -4.42 25.91 -4.01
CA LYS A 304 -5.01 25.80 -2.66
C LYS A 304 -4.31 24.76 -1.81
N ILE A 305 -3.48 23.90 -2.40
CA ILE A 305 -2.76 22.83 -1.68
C ILE A 305 -1.58 23.43 -0.92
N VAL A 306 -1.59 23.29 0.38
CA VAL A 306 -0.52 23.76 1.26
C VAL A 306 0.53 22.65 1.43
N THR A 307 1.72 22.86 0.86
CA THR A 307 2.90 22.03 1.14
C THR A 307 3.62 22.61 2.34
N GLY A 308 3.93 21.79 3.35
CA GLY A 308 4.55 22.29 4.57
C GLY A 308 4.98 21.26 5.58
N ASP A 309 5.34 21.73 6.77
CA ASP A 309 5.71 20.90 7.92
C ASP A 309 4.57 19.91 8.27
N PRO A 310 4.87 18.60 8.33
CA PRO A 310 3.91 17.57 8.73
C PRO A 310 3.27 17.80 10.11
N GLY A 311 3.94 18.53 11.01
CA GLY A 311 3.44 18.88 12.33
C GLY A 311 2.38 19.99 12.32
N SER A 312 2.24 20.73 11.23
CA SER A 312 1.26 21.81 11.12
C SER A 312 -0.11 21.32 10.68
N ASP A 313 -1.16 21.71 11.41
CA ASP A 313 -2.55 21.38 11.04
C ASP A 313 -3.03 22.06 9.73
N LYS A 314 -2.25 23.00 9.20
CA LYS A 314 -2.53 23.70 7.93
C LYS A 314 -1.93 22.98 6.73
N THR A 315 -1.11 21.97 6.93
CA THR A 315 -0.41 21.25 5.87
C THR A 315 -1.31 20.19 5.24
N ASP A 316 -1.49 20.28 3.91
CA ASP A 316 -2.22 19.27 3.14
C ASP A 316 -1.28 18.13 2.69
N ILE A 317 -0.05 18.48 2.24
CA ILE A 317 0.96 17.52 1.81
C ILE A 317 2.33 17.82 2.45
N GLY A 318 2.99 16.76 2.90
CA GLY A 318 4.32 16.80 3.49
C GLY A 318 5.44 16.59 2.45
N PRO A 319 6.66 16.24 2.90
CA PRO A 319 7.76 15.85 2.02
C PRO A 319 7.52 14.50 1.35
N LEU A 320 8.33 14.16 0.35
CA LEU A 320 8.55 12.79 -0.08
C LEU A 320 9.36 12.04 0.99
N VAL A 321 9.21 10.73 1.04
CA VAL A 321 9.78 9.90 2.13
C VAL A 321 11.32 9.90 2.19
N SER A 322 12.02 10.15 1.09
CA SER A 322 13.48 10.01 1.02
C SER A 322 14.11 10.84 -0.10
N GLU A 323 15.41 11.05 0.00
CA GLU A 323 16.21 11.70 -1.04
C GLU A 323 16.12 10.94 -2.39
N THR A 324 16.20 9.61 -2.37
CA THR A 324 16.09 8.78 -3.57
C THR A 324 14.76 9.02 -4.28
N GLN A 325 13.67 9.12 -3.52
CA GLN A 325 12.34 9.40 -4.08
C GLN A 325 12.25 10.82 -4.60
N TYR A 326 12.83 11.81 -3.89
CA TYR A 326 12.92 13.18 -4.36
C TYR A 326 13.64 13.29 -5.70
N ILE A 327 14.82 12.68 -5.83
CA ILE A 327 15.61 12.66 -7.07
C ILE A 327 14.82 12.01 -8.22
N LYS A 328 14.14 10.88 -7.96
CA LYS A 328 13.30 10.20 -8.95
C LYS A 328 12.19 11.12 -9.47
N VAL A 329 11.48 11.79 -8.56
CA VAL A 329 10.37 12.67 -8.92
C VAL A 329 10.86 13.89 -9.72
N GLN A 330 11.97 14.53 -9.29
CA GLN A 330 12.56 15.64 -10.01
C GLN A 330 13.01 15.24 -11.43
N LYS A 331 13.61 14.04 -11.57
CA LYS A 331 13.99 13.51 -12.89
C LYS A 331 12.79 13.31 -13.81
N LEU A 332 11.66 12.80 -13.29
CA LEU A 332 10.47 12.59 -14.09
C LEU A 332 9.76 13.92 -14.42
N ILE A 333 9.79 14.93 -13.53
CA ILE A 333 9.32 16.28 -13.86
C ILE A 333 10.18 16.86 -15.01
N GLN A 334 11.52 16.71 -14.95
CA GLN A 334 12.41 17.14 -16.03
C GLN A 334 12.10 16.41 -17.35
N SER A 335 11.88 15.11 -17.30
CA SER A 335 11.49 14.32 -18.48
C SER A 335 10.20 14.83 -19.12
N GLY A 336 9.21 15.24 -18.32
CA GLY A 336 8.00 15.86 -18.85
C GLY A 336 8.29 17.14 -19.63
N LEU A 337 9.15 18.01 -19.11
CA LEU A 337 9.58 19.23 -19.77
C LEU A 337 10.34 18.94 -21.08
N ASP A 338 11.29 18.01 -21.03
CA ASP A 338 12.13 17.64 -22.16
C ASP A 338 11.33 17.00 -23.31
N ASN A 339 10.25 16.27 -22.97
CA ASN A 339 9.35 15.65 -23.96
C ASN A 339 8.22 16.61 -24.43
N GLY A 340 8.25 17.89 -24.05
CA GLY A 340 7.35 18.92 -24.56
C GLY A 340 5.98 18.98 -23.91
N ALA A 341 5.79 18.35 -22.73
CA ALA A 341 4.59 18.55 -21.94
C ALA A 341 4.53 20.00 -21.41
N ASN A 342 3.35 20.59 -21.38
CA ASN A 342 3.16 21.96 -20.91
C ASN A 342 3.12 21.97 -19.37
N LEU A 343 4.11 22.61 -18.75
CA LEU A 343 4.07 22.83 -17.30
C LEU A 343 3.01 23.90 -16.98
N ILE A 344 1.94 23.48 -16.30
CA ILE A 344 0.82 24.34 -15.93
C ILE A 344 1.01 24.93 -14.54
N SER A 345 1.52 24.13 -13.59
CA SER A 345 1.77 24.55 -12.21
C SER A 345 2.90 23.72 -11.59
N GLY A 346 3.58 24.25 -10.58
CA GLY A 346 4.64 23.54 -9.83
C GLY A 346 5.99 23.53 -10.54
N GLY A 347 6.47 22.36 -10.95
CA GLY A 347 7.76 22.16 -11.62
C GLY A 347 8.91 21.83 -10.69
N LEU A 348 10.13 21.98 -11.20
CA LEU A 348 11.37 21.59 -10.52
C LEU A 348 11.65 22.35 -9.23
N GLY A 349 12.45 21.72 -8.38
CA GLY A 349 12.96 22.30 -7.14
C GLY A 349 11.96 22.21 -5.97
N LYS A 350 12.41 22.70 -4.83
CA LYS A 350 11.62 22.75 -3.59
C LYS A 350 10.68 23.96 -3.59
N PRO A 351 9.56 23.95 -2.85
CA PRO A 351 8.76 25.13 -2.60
C PRO A 351 9.57 26.20 -1.85
N GLN A 352 9.23 27.45 -2.06
CA GLN A 352 9.86 28.58 -1.36
C GLN A 352 9.64 28.47 0.15
N GLY A 353 10.70 28.63 0.94
CA GLY A 353 10.67 28.54 2.41
C GLY A 353 10.74 27.10 2.94
N LEU A 354 10.94 26.12 2.06
CA LEU A 354 11.09 24.70 2.43
C LEU A 354 12.41 24.15 1.83
N GLU A 355 13.52 24.82 2.13
CA GLU A 355 14.86 24.49 1.60
C GLU A 355 15.41 23.21 2.19
N THR A 356 15.02 22.87 3.44
CA THR A 356 15.33 21.60 4.10
C THR A 356 14.14 20.65 4.01
N GLY A 357 14.38 19.35 3.95
CA GLY A 357 13.36 18.30 3.72
C GLY A 357 13.17 17.98 2.23
N TYR A 358 12.62 16.79 1.95
CA TYR A 358 12.44 16.30 0.58
C TYR A 358 11.13 16.81 -0.05
N TYR A 359 10.87 18.12 0.07
CA TYR A 359 9.66 18.76 -0.43
C TYR A 359 9.68 18.94 -1.93
N VAL A 360 8.54 18.67 -2.59
CA VAL A 360 8.31 18.86 -4.02
C VAL A 360 7.09 19.75 -4.24
N LYS A 361 7.13 20.61 -5.23
CA LYS A 361 5.98 21.43 -5.63
C LYS A 361 4.90 20.54 -6.23
N PRO A 362 3.62 20.63 -5.80
CA PRO A 362 2.52 20.00 -6.51
C PRO A 362 2.54 20.43 -7.98
N THR A 363 2.69 19.47 -8.88
CA THR A 363 3.00 19.74 -10.28
C THR A 363 1.89 19.23 -11.20
N ILE A 364 1.49 20.07 -12.16
CA ILE A 364 0.50 19.71 -13.19
C ILE A 364 1.12 19.90 -14.56
N PHE A 365 1.03 18.86 -15.37
CA PHE A 365 1.34 18.90 -16.79
C PHE A 365 0.06 18.82 -17.62
N GLY A 366 -0.06 19.71 -18.63
CA GLY A 366 -1.04 19.65 -19.68
C GLY A 366 -0.40 19.28 -21.02
N GLY A 367 -1.22 19.04 -22.06
CA GLY A 367 -0.73 18.64 -23.39
C GLY A 367 0.07 17.33 -23.37
N VAL A 368 -0.24 16.46 -22.42
CA VAL A 368 0.44 15.18 -22.26
C VAL A 368 -0.19 14.18 -23.23
N SER A 369 0.66 13.50 -24.02
CA SER A 369 0.23 12.30 -24.75
C SER A 369 0.49 11.04 -23.92
N ASN A 370 -0.30 9.99 -24.16
CA ASN A 370 -0.26 8.77 -23.34
C ASN A 370 1.04 7.95 -23.50
N ASP A 371 1.86 8.22 -24.51
CA ASP A 371 3.17 7.61 -24.77
C ASP A 371 4.34 8.34 -24.06
N MET A 372 4.14 9.55 -23.54
CA MET A 372 5.17 10.24 -22.78
C MET A 372 5.56 9.46 -21.52
N GLU A 373 6.83 9.48 -21.13
CA GLU A 373 7.36 8.77 -19.96
C GLU A 373 6.56 9.11 -18.68
N ILE A 374 6.19 10.39 -18.50
CA ILE A 374 5.40 10.85 -17.33
C ILE A 374 3.97 10.29 -17.30
N ALA A 375 3.42 9.82 -18.44
CA ALA A 375 2.13 9.15 -18.53
C ALA A 375 2.24 7.62 -18.42
N ARG A 376 3.42 7.04 -18.61
CA ARG A 376 3.69 5.59 -18.54
C ARG A 376 4.26 5.16 -17.20
N GLU A 377 5.28 5.86 -16.71
CA GLU A 377 5.99 5.51 -15.48
C GLU A 377 5.22 5.95 -14.23
N GLU A 378 5.27 5.11 -13.19
CA GLU A 378 4.78 5.45 -11.85
C GLU A 378 5.73 6.46 -11.20
N ILE A 379 5.34 7.74 -11.14
CA ILE A 379 6.17 8.82 -10.57
C ILE A 379 6.28 8.66 -9.05
N PHE A 380 5.18 8.34 -8.39
CA PHE A 380 5.05 8.19 -6.93
C PHE A 380 5.39 9.48 -6.19
N GLY A 381 4.88 10.59 -6.69
CA GLY A 381 5.04 11.95 -6.21
C GLY A 381 3.87 12.83 -6.64
N PRO A 382 3.79 14.11 -6.20
CA PRO A 382 2.65 14.98 -6.43
C PRO A 382 2.68 15.56 -7.85
N VAL A 383 2.50 14.70 -8.85
CA VAL A 383 2.55 15.07 -10.29
C VAL A 383 1.34 14.50 -11.01
N LEU A 384 0.54 15.40 -11.59
CA LEU A 384 -0.66 15.11 -12.36
C LEU A 384 -0.40 15.35 -13.85
N CYS A 385 -0.79 14.40 -14.70
CA CYS A 385 -0.79 14.50 -16.15
C CYS A 385 -2.22 14.66 -16.67
N ILE A 386 -2.51 15.75 -17.39
CA ILE A 386 -3.81 15.99 -18.03
C ILE A 386 -3.72 15.62 -19.50
N ILE A 387 -4.56 14.66 -19.91
CA ILE A 387 -4.65 14.09 -21.25
C ILE A 387 -6.05 14.37 -21.80
N THR A 388 -6.20 14.65 -23.08
CA THR A 388 -7.51 14.85 -23.70
C THR A 388 -8.04 13.58 -24.33
N TYR A 389 -9.37 13.44 -24.37
CA TYR A 389 -10.07 12.42 -25.14
C TYR A 389 -11.19 13.06 -25.99
N ASN A 390 -11.58 12.39 -27.08
CA ASN A 390 -12.58 12.89 -28.02
C ASN A 390 -14.00 12.37 -27.70
N ASP A 391 -14.11 11.07 -27.41
CA ASP A 391 -15.35 10.36 -27.17
C ASP A 391 -15.17 9.23 -26.16
N PHE A 392 -16.21 8.39 -25.98
CA PHE A 392 -16.22 7.29 -25.04
C PHE A 392 -15.14 6.26 -25.36
N GLU A 393 -15.06 5.84 -26.62
CA GLU A 393 -14.12 4.82 -27.08
C GLU A 393 -12.68 5.28 -26.89
N ASP A 394 -12.36 6.50 -27.26
CA ASP A 394 -11.03 7.11 -27.10
C ASP A 394 -10.65 7.21 -25.61
N ALA A 395 -11.59 7.58 -24.73
CA ALA A 395 -11.34 7.65 -23.28
C ALA A 395 -11.00 6.26 -22.71
N ILE A 396 -11.71 5.22 -23.11
CA ILE A 396 -11.48 3.84 -22.67
C ILE A 396 -10.15 3.31 -23.20
N ASP A 397 -9.85 3.55 -24.48
CA ASP A 397 -8.60 3.12 -25.10
C ASP A 397 -7.39 3.76 -24.39
N ILE A 398 -7.40 5.07 -24.18
CA ILE A 398 -6.34 5.79 -23.44
C ILE A 398 -6.24 5.29 -22.00
N ALA A 399 -7.38 5.10 -21.32
CA ALA A 399 -7.40 4.66 -19.94
C ALA A 399 -6.76 3.27 -19.77
N ASN A 400 -7.09 2.34 -20.67
CA ASN A 400 -6.63 0.95 -20.64
C ASN A 400 -5.22 0.75 -21.24
N ASP A 401 -4.73 1.69 -22.03
CA ASP A 401 -3.39 1.65 -22.62
C ASP A 401 -2.31 2.02 -21.59
N THR A 402 -2.07 1.09 -20.69
CA THR A 402 -1.02 1.10 -19.67
C THR A 402 -0.65 -0.34 -19.33
N GLU A 403 0.58 -0.57 -18.87
CA GLU A 403 1.02 -1.87 -18.35
C GLU A 403 0.41 -2.18 -16.97
N TYR A 404 -0.17 -1.19 -16.30
CA TYR A 404 -0.78 -1.29 -14.98
C TYR A 404 -2.29 -1.52 -15.05
N GLY A 405 -2.87 -1.85 -13.91
CA GLY A 405 -4.31 -2.03 -13.75
C GLY A 405 -4.73 -2.15 -12.27
N LEU A 406 -4.16 -1.28 -11.40
CA LEU A 406 -4.50 -1.31 -9.96
C LEU A 406 -5.85 -0.66 -9.71
N ALA A 407 -5.99 0.62 -10.05
CA ALA A 407 -7.22 1.36 -9.89
C ALA A 407 -7.53 2.23 -11.12
N ALA A 408 -8.79 2.61 -11.26
CA ALA A 408 -9.26 3.62 -12.20
C ALA A 408 -10.39 4.43 -11.56
N TYR A 409 -10.60 5.64 -12.07
CA TYR A 409 -11.57 6.59 -11.55
C TYR A 409 -12.45 7.10 -12.69
N VAL A 410 -13.74 7.28 -12.41
CA VAL A 410 -14.70 7.92 -13.32
C VAL A 410 -15.53 8.90 -12.51
N SER A 411 -15.61 10.15 -12.96
CA SER A 411 -16.32 11.19 -12.24
C SER A 411 -17.28 11.95 -13.14
N GLY A 412 -18.50 12.13 -12.65
CA GLY A 412 -19.59 12.79 -13.37
C GLY A 412 -20.91 12.77 -12.60
N ALA A 413 -21.98 13.23 -13.22
CA ALA A 413 -23.29 13.42 -12.60
C ALA A 413 -24.20 12.17 -12.72
N ASP A 414 -24.22 11.51 -13.90
CA ASP A 414 -25.15 10.39 -14.15
C ASP A 414 -24.55 9.04 -13.73
N PRO A 415 -25.13 8.36 -12.72
CA PRO A 415 -24.65 7.03 -12.29
C PRO A 415 -24.65 5.96 -13.40
N ASN A 416 -25.56 6.05 -14.40
CA ASN A 416 -25.60 5.08 -15.48
C ASN A 416 -24.43 5.28 -16.44
N GLU A 417 -24.12 6.52 -16.78
CA GLU A 417 -22.93 6.83 -17.59
C GLU A 417 -21.64 6.45 -16.84
N LEU A 418 -21.54 6.75 -15.54
CA LEU A 418 -20.40 6.30 -14.73
C LEU A 418 -20.22 4.78 -14.79
N MET A 419 -21.30 4.01 -14.64
CA MET A 419 -21.27 2.55 -14.70
C MET A 419 -20.92 2.01 -16.09
N LYS A 420 -21.29 2.71 -17.16
CA LYS A 420 -20.92 2.36 -18.53
C LYS A 420 -19.40 2.38 -18.71
N TYR A 421 -18.74 3.48 -18.29
CA TYR A 421 -17.27 3.57 -18.31
C TYR A 421 -16.63 2.54 -17.38
N ALA A 422 -17.15 2.38 -16.17
CA ALA A 422 -16.58 1.50 -15.15
C ALA A 422 -16.46 0.04 -15.61
N ARG A 423 -17.42 -0.45 -16.43
CA ARG A 423 -17.44 -1.83 -16.91
C ARG A 423 -16.37 -2.12 -17.96
N GLU A 424 -15.87 -1.10 -18.66
CA GLU A 424 -14.89 -1.24 -19.73
C GLU A 424 -13.43 -1.03 -19.22
N LEU A 425 -13.27 -0.57 -17.99
CA LEU A 425 -11.94 -0.28 -17.42
C LEU A 425 -11.26 -1.54 -16.86
N ASN A 426 -10.02 -1.76 -17.27
CA ASN A 426 -9.20 -2.91 -16.89
C ASN A 426 -8.38 -2.63 -15.62
N ALA A 427 -9.05 -2.53 -14.48
CA ALA A 427 -8.41 -2.32 -13.19
C ALA A 427 -9.10 -3.12 -12.08
N GLY A 428 -8.37 -3.42 -11.01
CA GLY A 428 -8.88 -4.17 -9.87
C GLY A 428 -9.87 -3.39 -9.00
N GLN A 429 -9.77 -2.06 -9.00
CA GLN A 429 -10.74 -1.18 -8.34
C GLN A 429 -11.18 -0.05 -9.27
N ILE A 430 -12.49 0.20 -9.32
CA ILE A 430 -13.05 1.36 -10.02
C ILE A 430 -13.74 2.27 -9.00
N HIS A 431 -13.31 3.51 -8.96
CA HIS A 431 -13.84 4.51 -8.05
C HIS A 431 -14.75 5.49 -8.80
N LEU A 432 -16.04 5.46 -8.49
CA LEU A 432 -17.00 6.44 -9.02
C LEU A 432 -17.05 7.65 -8.09
N ASN A 433 -16.80 8.83 -8.63
CA ASN A 433 -16.78 10.08 -7.86
C ASN A 433 -15.90 9.98 -6.58
N TYR A 434 -14.73 9.35 -6.72
CA TYR A 434 -13.76 9.10 -5.62
C TYR A 434 -14.32 8.31 -4.43
N GLY A 435 -15.42 7.57 -4.63
CA GLY A 435 -16.02 6.72 -3.61
C GLY A 435 -15.05 5.62 -3.13
N SER A 436 -15.17 5.24 -1.87
CA SER A 436 -14.35 4.19 -1.26
C SER A 436 -15.19 3.31 -0.36
N ALA A 437 -15.00 2.01 -0.43
CA ALA A 437 -15.55 1.03 0.51
C ALA A 437 -14.56 0.67 1.65
N GLY A 438 -13.46 1.38 1.78
CA GLY A 438 -12.48 1.17 2.84
C GLY A 438 -11.84 -0.21 2.81
N SER A 439 -11.88 -0.92 3.95
CA SER A 439 -11.32 -2.28 4.09
C SER A 439 -12.29 -3.41 3.73
N ASP A 440 -13.50 -3.09 3.27
CA ASP A 440 -14.52 -4.10 2.92
C ASP A 440 -14.56 -4.45 1.42
N ALA A 441 -13.93 -3.65 0.54
CA ALA A 441 -13.79 -3.98 -0.88
C ALA A 441 -12.48 -4.73 -1.15
N PRO A 442 -12.48 -5.67 -2.13
CA PRO A 442 -11.24 -6.33 -2.56
C PRO A 442 -10.25 -5.29 -3.08
N PHE A 443 -8.98 -5.47 -2.77
CA PHE A 443 -7.89 -4.64 -3.26
C PHE A 443 -6.87 -5.49 -3.99
N GLY A 444 -6.43 -5.05 -5.17
CA GLY A 444 -5.42 -5.72 -5.96
C GLY A 444 -5.54 -5.40 -7.44
N GLY A 445 -4.47 -5.63 -8.19
CA GLY A 445 -4.31 -5.19 -9.55
C GLY A 445 -4.56 -6.23 -10.64
N TYR A 446 -4.71 -5.72 -11.85
CA TYR A 446 -4.60 -6.45 -13.12
C TYR A 446 -3.21 -6.20 -13.70
N LYS A 447 -2.82 -6.95 -14.72
CA LYS A 447 -1.59 -6.76 -15.49
C LYS A 447 -0.34 -6.70 -14.57
N GLN A 448 0.54 -5.71 -14.75
CA GLN A 448 1.75 -5.55 -13.94
C GLN A 448 1.52 -4.89 -12.56
N SER A 449 0.27 -4.60 -12.21
CA SER A 449 -0.08 -4.17 -10.85
C SER A 449 -0.20 -5.32 -9.85
N GLY A 450 0.02 -6.55 -10.28
CA GLY A 450 0.12 -7.70 -9.40
C GLY A 450 -0.93 -8.78 -9.60
N ASN A 451 -1.04 -9.65 -8.61
CA ASN A 451 -1.97 -10.78 -8.58
C ASN A 451 -2.43 -11.06 -7.15
N GLY A 452 -3.52 -11.82 -7.01
CA GLY A 452 -4.18 -11.99 -5.73
C GLY A 452 -5.08 -10.82 -5.37
N ARG A 453 -5.69 -10.90 -4.20
CA ARG A 453 -6.51 -9.82 -3.64
C ARG A 453 -6.29 -9.71 -2.14
N GLU A 454 -6.25 -8.48 -1.66
CA GLU A 454 -6.25 -8.17 -0.23
C GLU A 454 -7.62 -7.70 0.23
N LYS A 455 -7.80 -7.63 1.53
CA LYS A 455 -8.95 -7.14 2.29
C LYS A 455 -10.17 -8.06 2.26
N ALA A 456 -10.97 -7.94 3.31
CA ALA A 456 -12.22 -8.66 3.54
C ALA A 456 -12.11 -10.18 3.30
N GLU A 457 -13.11 -10.79 2.73
CA GLU A 457 -13.20 -12.22 2.46
C GLU A 457 -12.09 -12.68 1.50
N TRP A 458 -11.84 -11.91 0.45
CA TRP A 458 -10.78 -12.18 -0.55
C TRP A 458 -9.38 -12.20 0.08
N GLY A 459 -9.11 -11.26 1.01
CA GLY A 459 -7.83 -11.24 1.73
C GLY A 459 -7.66 -12.44 2.66
N LEU A 460 -8.73 -12.93 3.29
CA LEU A 460 -8.67 -14.14 4.11
C LEU A 460 -8.40 -15.40 3.24
N GLU A 461 -9.07 -15.49 2.09
CA GLU A 461 -8.97 -16.65 1.18
C GLU A 461 -7.56 -16.85 0.61
N GLU A 462 -6.79 -15.77 0.44
CA GLU A 462 -5.39 -15.88 0.00
C GLU A 462 -4.50 -16.67 0.97
N TYR A 463 -4.82 -16.68 2.27
CA TYR A 463 -4.07 -17.40 3.31
C TYR A 463 -4.61 -18.82 3.57
N LEU A 464 -5.52 -19.31 2.72
CA LEU A 464 -6.17 -20.61 2.90
C LEU A 464 -5.85 -21.56 1.74
N GLU A 465 -5.67 -22.84 2.07
CA GLU A 465 -5.71 -23.94 1.11
C GLU A 465 -7.10 -24.55 1.08
N VAL A 466 -7.52 -24.98 -0.10
CA VAL A 466 -8.84 -25.59 -0.33
C VAL A 466 -8.66 -27.11 -0.49
N LYS A 467 -9.23 -27.87 0.45
CA LYS A 467 -9.20 -29.34 0.45
C LYS A 467 -10.58 -29.90 0.10
N ALA A 468 -10.63 -30.81 -0.83
CA ALA A 468 -11.83 -31.61 -1.10
C ALA A 468 -11.71 -32.96 -0.38
N ILE A 469 -12.72 -33.31 0.45
CA ILE A 469 -12.83 -34.60 1.14
C ILE A 469 -13.97 -35.37 0.50
N MET A 470 -13.62 -36.41 -0.22
CA MET A 470 -14.54 -37.27 -0.94
C MET A 470 -14.80 -38.57 -0.16
N GLY A 471 -16.04 -38.94 -0.06
CA GLY A 471 -16.45 -40.20 0.60
C GLY A 471 -17.80 -40.68 0.05
N LYS A 472 -18.16 -41.92 0.34
CA LYS A 472 -19.46 -42.48 0.02
C LYS A 472 -20.51 -42.06 1.02
#